data_7dac4e23110e101c6b3fbd3b6af7b990
#
_entry.id   7dac4e23110e101c6b3fbd3b6af7b990
#
_cell.length_a   1.000
_cell.length_b   1.000
_cell.length_c   1.000
_cell.angle_alpha   90.00
_cell.angle_beta   90.00
_cell.angle_gamma   90.00
#
_symmetry.space_group_name_H-M   'P 1'
#
loop_
_entity.id
_entity.type
_entity.pdbx_description
1 polymer ?
#
loop_
_entity_poly.entity_id
_entity_poly.type
_entity_poly.pdbx_seq_one_letter_code
_entity_poly.pdbx_strand_id
1 'polypeptide(L)'
;VSGRVLDENGKPVRHSLVEIWQANAAGRYPHKNDNHDAPIDPNFTGGGRTMTDEHGRYQFLTIKPGAYPYPNHPTRWWRPPHIHMSIFGDGFMSRLVTQMFFPADPLNDVDLILQSVPDARARERMIARQVPMADMPMLNEVGFEHNIVVRGQRQTPFGV
;
A
#
# COMPACT_ATOMS: atom_id res chain seq x y z
N VAL A 1 6.28 7.94 0.29
CA VAL A 1 6.04 6.87 -0.68
C VAL A 1 5.86 7.48 -2.05
N SER A 2 6.51 6.91 -3.05
CA SER A 2 6.38 7.31 -4.45
C SER A 2 6.27 6.08 -5.35
N GLY A 3 5.87 6.27 -6.61
CA GLY A 3 5.81 5.21 -7.59
C GLY A 3 5.23 5.65 -8.92
N ARG A 4 5.02 4.69 -9.79
CA ARG A 4 4.37 4.90 -11.10
C ARG A 4 3.21 3.93 -11.27
N VAL A 5 2.15 4.42 -11.88
CA VAL A 5 1.04 3.59 -12.35
C VAL A 5 1.23 3.37 -13.85
N LEU A 6 1.28 2.11 -14.24
CA LEU A 6 1.56 1.66 -15.59
C LEU A 6 0.46 0.72 -16.11
N ASP A 7 0.27 0.71 -17.41
CA ASP A 7 -0.56 -0.31 -18.08
C ASP A 7 0.26 -1.61 -18.34
N GLU A 8 -0.36 -2.59 -18.97
CA GLU A 8 0.25 -3.88 -19.33
C GLU A 8 1.43 -3.78 -20.30
N ASN A 9 1.55 -2.67 -21.03
CA ASN A 9 2.62 -2.40 -21.99
C ASN A 9 3.74 -1.53 -21.41
N GLY A 10 3.61 -1.14 -20.12
CA GLY A 10 4.54 -0.25 -19.45
C GLY A 10 4.33 1.23 -19.74
N LYS A 11 3.22 1.60 -20.37
CA LYS A 11 2.87 3.01 -20.59
C LYS A 11 2.31 3.63 -19.30
N PRO A 12 2.61 4.92 -19.04
CA PRO A 12 2.09 5.61 -17.87
C PRO A 12 0.57 5.78 -17.93
N VAL A 13 -0.11 5.47 -16.82
CA VAL A 13 -1.52 5.81 -16.62
C VAL A 13 -1.57 7.21 -15.99
N ARG A 14 -1.98 8.18 -16.79
CA ARG A 14 -1.97 9.61 -16.45
C ARG A 14 -3.26 10.02 -15.76
N HIS A 15 -3.17 11.03 -14.90
CA HIS A 15 -4.36 11.62 -14.24
C HIS A 15 -5.27 10.59 -13.59
N SER A 16 -4.67 9.49 -13.14
CA SER A 16 -5.36 8.44 -12.41
C SER A 16 -5.46 8.81 -10.94
N LEU A 17 -6.64 8.63 -10.36
CA LEU A 17 -6.83 8.80 -8.93
C LEU A 17 -6.20 7.62 -8.19
N VAL A 18 -5.35 7.93 -7.23
CA VAL A 18 -4.76 6.98 -6.27
C VAL A 18 -5.30 7.32 -4.89
N GLU A 19 -6.13 6.46 -4.35
CA GLU A 19 -6.61 6.55 -2.97
C GLU A 19 -5.83 5.58 -2.08
N ILE A 20 -5.54 6.01 -0.87
CA ILE A 20 -4.84 5.20 0.13
C ILE A 20 -5.60 5.19 1.44
N TRP A 21 -5.50 4.09 2.19
CA TRP A 21 -5.91 4.01 3.59
C TRP A 21 -5.03 3.03 4.35
N GLN A 22 -4.79 3.33 5.62
CA GLN A 22 -3.87 2.57 6.46
C GLN A 22 -4.17 2.74 7.95
N ALA A 23 -3.63 1.83 8.75
CA ALA A 23 -3.57 2.00 10.21
C ALA A 23 -2.59 3.12 10.60
N ASN A 24 -2.72 3.64 11.81
CA ASN A 24 -1.74 4.55 12.41
C ASN A 24 -0.44 3.79 12.81
N ALA A 25 0.53 4.49 13.40
CA ALA A 25 1.79 3.89 13.84
C ALA A 25 1.62 2.78 14.90
N ALA A 26 0.53 2.80 15.66
CA ALA A 26 0.21 1.77 16.66
C ALA A 26 -0.60 0.59 16.08
N GLY A 27 -0.86 0.55 14.77
CA GLY A 27 -1.65 -0.49 14.14
C GLY A 27 -3.17 -0.33 14.32
N ARG A 28 -3.65 0.90 14.60
CA ARG A 28 -5.07 1.19 14.82
C ARG A 28 -5.68 1.95 13.66
N TYR A 29 -6.86 1.51 13.18
CA TYR A 29 -7.68 2.26 12.22
C TYR A 29 -8.66 3.18 12.94
N PRO A 30 -8.92 4.38 12.43
CA PRO A 30 -9.95 5.28 12.96
C PRO A 30 -11.35 4.82 12.52
N HIS A 31 -11.65 3.54 12.62
CA HIS A 31 -12.92 2.95 12.17
C HIS A 31 -13.64 2.29 13.35
N LYS A 32 -14.96 2.50 13.44
CA LYS A 32 -15.79 2.00 14.54
C LYS A 32 -15.76 0.47 14.73
N ASN A 33 -15.45 -0.26 13.67
CA ASN A 33 -15.38 -1.72 13.70
C ASN A 33 -13.97 -2.25 14.07
N ASP A 34 -12.98 -1.36 14.15
CA ASP A 34 -11.67 -1.75 14.66
C ASP A 34 -11.72 -1.74 16.20
N ASN A 35 -11.61 -2.92 16.77
CA ASN A 35 -11.60 -3.15 18.22
C ASN A 35 -10.20 -3.48 18.76
N HIS A 36 -9.15 -3.26 17.97
CA HIS A 36 -7.78 -3.45 18.44
C HIS A 36 -7.49 -2.52 19.61
N ASP A 37 -6.96 -3.09 20.71
CA ASP A 37 -6.59 -2.34 21.91
C ASP A 37 -5.25 -1.61 21.71
N ALA A 38 -5.28 -0.61 20.84
CA ALA A 38 -4.15 0.27 20.55
C ALA A 38 -4.66 1.71 20.49
N PRO A 39 -3.82 2.73 20.79
CA PRO A 39 -4.27 4.10 20.81
C PRO A 39 -4.67 4.61 19.43
N ILE A 40 -5.75 5.38 19.39
CA ILE A 40 -6.11 6.18 18.21
C ILE A 40 -5.23 7.43 18.21
N ASP A 41 -4.67 7.77 17.05
CA ASP A 41 -3.99 9.06 16.86
C ASP A 41 -5.01 10.08 16.33
N PRO A 42 -5.37 11.11 17.11
CA PRO A 42 -6.35 12.11 16.70
C PRO A 42 -5.84 13.04 15.58
N ASN A 43 -4.53 13.03 15.31
CA ASN A 43 -3.90 13.87 14.29
C ASN A 43 -3.65 13.11 12.97
N PHE A 44 -4.00 11.81 12.92
CA PHE A 44 -3.80 10.99 11.74
C PHE A 44 -5.14 10.44 11.22
N THR A 45 -5.53 10.88 10.02
CA THR A 45 -6.82 10.52 9.42
C THR A 45 -6.86 9.09 8.86
N GLY A 46 -5.70 8.49 8.62
CA GLY A 46 -5.57 7.14 8.07
C GLY A 46 -5.87 7.00 6.59
N GLY A 47 -6.24 8.05 5.90
CA GLY A 47 -6.57 8.02 4.47
C GLY A 47 -6.18 9.28 3.72
N GLY A 48 -6.00 9.15 2.41
CA GLY A 48 -5.65 10.26 1.54
C GLY A 48 -5.80 9.90 0.07
N ARG A 49 -5.60 10.89 -0.78
CA ARG A 49 -5.68 10.70 -2.23
C ARG A 49 -4.70 11.61 -2.95
N THR A 50 -4.21 11.16 -4.09
CA THR A 50 -3.37 11.92 -5.01
C THR A 50 -3.70 11.53 -6.44
N MET A 51 -3.21 12.30 -7.41
CA MET A 51 -3.36 12.01 -8.84
C MET A 51 -2.00 11.68 -9.44
N THR A 52 -1.98 10.79 -10.43
CA THR A 52 -0.77 10.58 -11.22
C THR A 52 -0.54 11.75 -12.18
N ASP A 53 0.75 12.09 -12.39
CA ASP A 53 1.17 13.10 -13.36
C ASP A 53 1.19 12.58 -14.82
N GLU A 54 1.71 13.38 -15.75
CA GLU A 54 1.87 13.03 -17.17
C GLU A 54 2.79 11.81 -17.41
N HIS A 55 3.61 11.45 -16.44
CA HIS A 55 4.50 10.30 -16.46
C HIS A 55 3.98 9.12 -15.65
N GLY A 56 2.72 9.19 -15.19
CA GLY A 56 2.10 8.19 -14.33
C GLY A 56 2.66 8.17 -12.91
N ARG A 57 3.41 9.18 -12.48
CA ARG A 57 4.03 9.24 -11.15
C ARG A 57 3.01 9.71 -10.11
N TYR A 58 3.08 9.09 -8.93
CA TYR A 58 2.36 9.52 -7.75
C TYR A 58 3.31 9.64 -6.56
N GLN A 59 2.95 10.46 -5.60
CA GLN A 59 3.69 10.64 -4.36
C GLN A 59 2.76 11.03 -3.23
N PHE A 60 3.05 10.54 -2.02
CA PHE A 60 2.42 10.99 -0.79
C PHE A 60 3.36 10.84 0.41
N LEU A 61 3.15 11.68 1.42
CA LEU A 61 3.82 11.61 2.70
C LEU A 61 2.86 11.00 3.72
N THR A 62 3.35 10.04 4.50
CA THR A 62 2.58 9.39 5.56
C THR A 62 3.49 8.88 6.66
N ILE A 63 2.91 8.36 7.74
CA ILE A 63 3.63 7.61 8.76
C ILE A 63 3.67 6.13 8.36
N LYS A 64 4.75 5.41 8.73
CA LYS A 64 4.76 3.94 8.56
C LYS A 64 3.69 3.33 9.48
N PRO A 65 2.73 2.56 8.96
CA PRO A 65 1.72 1.92 9.80
C PRO A 65 2.34 0.88 10.73
N GLY A 66 1.71 0.66 11.87
CA GLY A 66 2.01 -0.48 12.73
C GLY A 66 1.38 -1.77 12.21
N ALA A 67 1.93 -2.92 12.64
CA ALA A 67 1.27 -4.20 12.51
C ALA A 67 0.01 -4.24 13.38
N TYR A 68 -0.98 -5.05 13.00
CA TYR A 68 -2.22 -5.20 13.78
C TYR A 68 -2.77 -6.64 13.73
N PRO A 69 -3.51 -7.08 14.79
CA PRO A 69 -4.15 -8.37 14.76
C PRO A 69 -5.34 -8.36 13.79
N TYR A 70 -5.46 -9.41 12.97
CA TYR A 70 -6.63 -9.54 12.10
C TYR A 70 -7.88 -9.79 12.95
N PRO A 71 -8.93 -8.96 12.84
CA PRO A 71 -10.09 -9.05 13.71
C PRO A 71 -10.81 -10.37 13.54
N ASN A 72 -11.24 -10.94 14.69
CA ASN A 72 -12.03 -12.18 14.75
C ASN A 72 -11.39 -13.46 14.16
N HIS A 73 -10.09 -13.47 13.89
CA HIS A 73 -9.42 -14.68 13.42
C HIS A 73 -9.07 -15.60 14.62
N PRO A 74 -9.39 -16.91 14.55
CA PRO A 74 -9.20 -17.83 15.69
C PRO A 74 -7.75 -17.92 16.20
N THR A 75 -6.77 -17.75 15.29
CA THR A 75 -5.34 -17.83 15.61
C THR A 75 -4.73 -16.49 16.01
N ARG A 76 -5.54 -15.42 16.10
CA ARG A 76 -5.04 -14.06 16.38
C ARG A 76 -3.84 -13.68 15.49
N TRP A 77 -3.95 -14.02 14.23
CA TRP A 77 -2.92 -13.71 13.24
C TRP A 77 -2.67 -12.21 13.13
N TRP A 78 -1.39 -11.82 13.14
CA TRP A 78 -0.95 -10.43 12.98
C TRP A 78 -0.61 -10.14 11.53
N ARG A 79 -1.13 -9.03 11.04
CA ARG A 79 -0.79 -8.52 9.73
C ARG A 79 0.44 -7.62 9.78
N PRO A 80 1.35 -7.71 8.78
CA PRO A 80 2.47 -6.78 8.66
C PRO A 80 1.99 -5.35 8.43
N PRO A 81 2.86 -4.35 8.66
CA PRO A 81 2.66 -3.00 8.15
C PRO A 81 2.35 -2.99 6.66
N HIS A 82 1.22 -2.39 6.26
CA HIS A 82 0.83 -2.26 4.86
C HIS A 82 -0.06 -1.04 4.63
N ILE A 83 -0.11 -0.58 3.39
CA ILE A 83 -0.97 0.51 2.95
C ILE A 83 -1.92 -0.05 1.90
N HIS A 84 -3.21 0.10 2.11
CA HIS A 84 -4.21 -0.20 1.09
C HIS A 84 -4.19 0.88 0.02
N MET A 85 -4.30 0.47 -1.23
CA MET A 85 -4.28 1.36 -2.37
C MET A 85 -5.41 1.03 -3.33
N SER A 86 -6.09 2.06 -3.82
CA SER A 86 -7.12 1.93 -4.84
C SER A 86 -6.76 2.85 -6.00
N ILE A 87 -6.53 2.26 -7.15
CA ILE A 87 -6.10 2.95 -8.35
C ILE A 87 -7.22 2.87 -9.38
N PHE A 88 -7.64 4.03 -9.89
CA PHE A 88 -8.60 4.11 -10.98
C PHE A 88 -7.84 4.14 -12.30
N GLY A 89 -8.14 3.22 -13.20
CA GLY A 89 -7.55 3.20 -14.53
C GLY A 89 -8.10 4.30 -15.43
N ASP A 90 -7.57 4.35 -16.64
CA ASP A 90 -7.98 5.28 -17.70
C ASP A 90 -9.35 4.98 -18.32
N GLY A 91 -9.95 3.84 -17.98
CA GLY A 91 -11.31 3.46 -18.38
C GLY A 91 -12.30 3.62 -17.23
N PHE A 92 -13.53 4.02 -17.56
CA PHE A 92 -14.62 4.30 -16.62
C PHE A 92 -14.96 3.16 -15.63
N MET A 93 -14.52 1.93 -15.93
CA MET A 93 -14.84 0.72 -15.15
C MET A 93 -13.62 0.01 -14.57
N SER A 94 -12.41 0.56 -14.73
CA SER A 94 -11.21 -0.12 -14.26
C SER A 94 -10.74 0.44 -12.92
N ARG A 95 -10.83 -0.38 -11.88
CA ARG A 95 -10.32 -0.08 -10.56
C ARG A 95 -9.49 -1.26 -10.06
N LEU A 96 -8.25 -0.99 -9.70
CA LEU A 96 -7.40 -1.95 -9.00
C LEU A 96 -7.38 -1.60 -7.51
N VAL A 97 -7.79 -2.54 -6.68
CA VAL A 97 -7.57 -2.46 -5.22
C VAL A 97 -6.43 -3.40 -4.88
N THR A 98 -5.40 -2.91 -4.24
CA THR A 98 -4.21 -3.67 -3.87
C THR A 98 -3.68 -3.23 -2.51
N GLN A 99 -2.60 -3.85 -2.07
CA GLN A 99 -1.89 -3.49 -0.85
C GLN A 99 -0.40 -3.34 -1.15
N MET A 100 0.22 -2.32 -0.59
CA MET A 100 1.65 -2.13 -0.57
C MET A 100 2.20 -2.62 0.77
N PHE A 101 3.12 -3.56 0.75
CA PHE A 101 3.83 -4.07 1.93
C PHE A 101 5.21 -3.44 2.04
N PHE A 102 5.73 -3.34 3.25
CA PHE A 102 7.08 -2.82 3.49
C PHE A 102 8.12 -3.94 3.40
N PRO A 103 9.32 -3.67 2.84
CA PRO A 103 10.35 -4.69 2.69
C PRO A 103 10.94 -5.11 4.05
N ALA A 104 11.50 -6.33 4.09
CA ALA A 104 12.19 -6.90 5.24
C ALA A 104 11.37 -7.00 6.53
N ASP A 105 10.04 -6.98 6.44
CA ASP A 105 9.18 -7.22 7.59
C ASP A 105 8.93 -8.74 7.74
N PRO A 106 9.27 -9.35 8.89
CA PRO A 106 9.15 -10.80 9.07
C PRO A 106 7.70 -11.31 9.01
N LEU A 107 6.71 -10.45 9.26
CA LEU A 107 5.29 -10.83 9.14
C LEU A 107 4.85 -11.02 7.69
N ASN A 108 5.59 -10.51 6.69
CA ASN A 108 5.28 -10.75 5.29
C ASN A 108 5.26 -12.24 4.93
N ASP A 109 6.13 -13.04 5.54
CA ASP A 109 6.25 -14.48 5.26
C ASP A 109 5.09 -15.29 5.82
N VAL A 110 4.36 -14.74 6.77
CA VAL A 110 3.24 -15.41 7.46
C VAL A 110 1.89 -14.71 7.28
N ASP A 111 1.85 -13.60 6.53
CA ASP A 111 0.61 -12.89 6.23
C ASP A 111 -0.26 -13.71 5.28
N LEU A 112 -1.41 -14.19 5.74
CA LEU A 112 -2.28 -15.07 4.97
C LEU A 112 -2.81 -14.39 3.69
N ILE A 113 -2.96 -13.07 3.68
CA ILE A 113 -3.42 -12.31 2.50
C ILE A 113 -2.30 -12.21 1.48
N LEU A 114 -1.10 -11.81 1.86
CA LEU A 114 0.04 -11.75 0.96
C LEU A 114 0.36 -13.15 0.42
N GLN A 115 0.36 -14.17 1.27
CA GLN A 115 0.65 -15.55 0.89
C GLN A 115 -0.47 -16.22 0.08
N SER A 116 -1.69 -15.68 0.07
CA SER A 116 -2.77 -16.16 -0.80
C SER A 116 -2.50 -15.91 -2.29
N VAL A 117 -1.57 -15.02 -2.63
CA VAL A 117 -1.09 -14.82 -4.01
C VAL A 117 -0.12 -15.96 -4.36
N PRO A 118 -0.48 -16.91 -5.26
CA PRO A 118 0.30 -18.14 -5.46
C PRO A 118 1.65 -17.90 -6.14
N ASP A 119 1.75 -16.93 -7.03
CA ASP A 119 2.98 -16.59 -7.75
C ASP A 119 3.89 -15.70 -6.91
N ALA A 120 5.09 -16.20 -6.59
CA ALA A 120 6.09 -15.47 -5.79
C ALA A 120 6.49 -14.13 -6.44
N ARG A 121 6.65 -14.08 -7.77
CA ARG A 121 6.96 -12.83 -8.48
C ARG A 121 5.80 -11.84 -8.42
N ALA A 122 4.57 -12.33 -8.34
CA ALA A 122 3.41 -11.48 -8.13
C ALA A 122 3.40 -10.90 -6.71
N ARG A 123 3.74 -11.71 -5.68
CA ARG A 123 3.91 -11.22 -4.31
C ARG A 123 4.99 -10.14 -4.20
N GLU A 124 6.13 -10.34 -4.87
CA GLU A 124 7.21 -9.34 -4.91
C GLU A 124 6.74 -7.97 -5.45
N ARG A 125 5.79 -7.95 -6.40
CA ARG A 125 5.20 -6.71 -6.91
C ARG A 125 4.32 -5.97 -5.90
N MET A 126 3.93 -6.61 -4.80
CA MET A 126 3.20 -5.98 -3.70
C MET A 126 4.13 -5.40 -2.63
N ILE A 127 5.43 -5.73 -2.65
CA ILE A 127 6.41 -5.26 -1.67
C ILE A 127 7.14 -4.04 -2.25
N ALA A 128 7.10 -2.93 -1.51
CA ALA A 128 7.80 -1.72 -1.88
C ALA A 128 9.32 -1.89 -1.78
N ARG A 129 10.05 -1.10 -2.54
CA ARG A 129 11.51 -1.00 -2.46
C ARG A 129 11.89 0.23 -1.64
N GLN A 130 12.73 0.05 -0.64
CA GLN A 130 13.32 1.19 0.06
C GLN A 130 14.29 1.91 -0.88
N VAL A 131 14.18 3.25 -0.96
CA VAL A 131 15.01 4.09 -1.83
C VAL A 131 15.66 5.19 -1.03
N PRO A 132 16.89 5.61 -1.41
CA PRO A 132 17.48 6.82 -0.86
C PRO A 132 16.61 8.03 -1.18
N MET A 133 16.47 8.95 -0.25
CA MET A 133 15.88 10.25 -0.52
C MET A 133 17.03 11.22 -0.81
N ALA A 134 17.07 11.74 -2.05
CA ALA A 134 18.16 12.61 -2.52
C ALA A 134 18.19 13.97 -1.80
N ASP A 135 17.04 14.46 -1.38
CA ASP A 135 16.86 15.74 -0.70
C ASP A 135 16.00 15.54 0.55
N MET A 136 16.61 15.01 1.61
CA MET A 136 15.94 14.80 2.89
C MET A 136 15.76 16.13 3.63
N PRO A 137 14.57 16.74 3.64
CA PRO A 137 14.34 17.95 4.40
C PRO A 137 14.28 17.68 5.91
N MET A 138 14.07 16.41 6.32
CA MET A 138 14.04 16.02 7.73
C MET A 138 14.78 14.71 7.96
N LEU A 139 15.51 14.62 9.08
CA LEU A 139 16.38 13.49 9.46
C LEU A 139 15.65 12.15 9.68
N ASN A 140 14.31 12.14 9.70
CA ASN A 140 13.48 10.99 10.04
C ASN A 140 12.64 10.45 8.88
N GLU A 141 12.89 10.91 7.65
CA GLU A 141 12.15 10.44 6.48
C GLU A 141 12.83 9.24 5.83
N VAL A 142 12.02 8.25 5.45
CA VAL A 142 12.45 7.06 4.70
C VAL A 142 11.66 6.96 3.42
N GLY A 143 12.37 6.85 2.29
CA GLY A 143 11.76 6.70 0.98
C GLY A 143 11.38 5.27 0.65
N PHE A 144 10.17 5.08 0.12
CA PHE A 144 9.73 3.80 -0.44
C PHE A 144 9.16 4.03 -1.83
N GLU A 145 9.58 3.18 -2.78
CA GLU A 145 9.04 3.17 -4.13
C GLU A 145 8.18 1.93 -4.34
N HIS A 146 6.98 2.15 -4.89
CA HIS A 146 6.06 1.08 -5.24
C HIS A 146 5.41 1.35 -6.59
N ASN A 147 5.80 0.57 -7.62
CA ASN A 147 5.26 0.68 -8.96
C ASN A 147 4.07 -0.27 -9.13
N ILE A 148 3.01 0.21 -9.76
CA ILE A 148 1.73 -0.49 -9.91
C ILE A 148 1.45 -0.72 -11.38
N VAL A 149 1.12 -1.95 -11.75
CA VAL A 149 0.62 -2.32 -13.08
C VAL A 149 -0.87 -2.63 -12.95
N VAL A 150 -1.72 -1.87 -13.64
CA VAL A 150 -3.18 -1.91 -13.40
C VAL A 150 -3.89 -3.08 -14.07
N ARG A 151 -3.25 -3.77 -15.05
CA ARG A 151 -3.86 -4.91 -15.77
C ARG A 151 -2.81 -5.77 -16.49
N GLY A 152 -3.25 -6.91 -17.04
CA GLY A 152 -2.43 -7.82 -17.83
C GLY A 152 -1.66 -8.86 -16.99
N GLN A 153 -0.81 -9.64 -17.64
CA GLN A 153 -0.08 -10.75 -16.99
C GLN A 153 0.87 -10.29 -15.86
N ARG A 154 1.33 -9.05 -15.92
CA ARG A 154 2.17 -8.43 -14.89
C ARG A 154 1.39 -7.51 -13.96
N GLN A 155 0.08 -7.63 -13.95
CA GLN A 155 -0.75 -6.85 -13.03
C GLN A 155 -0.26 -7.01 -11.59
N THR A 156 -0.23 -5.90 -10.86
CA THR A 156 -0.08 -5.94 -9.41
C THR A 156 -1.28 -6.71 -8.83
N PRO A 157 -1.06 -7.70 -7.96
CA PRO A 157 -2.15 -8.53 -7.48
C PRO A 157 -3.27 -7.71 -6.83
N PHE A 158 -4.49 -8.19 -7.00
CA PHE A 158 -5.65 -7.66 -6.30
C PHE A 158 -5.51 -8.00 -4.81
N GLY A 159 -5.50 -6.98 -3.96
CA GLY A 159 -5.51 -7.16 -2.51
C GLY A 159 -6.94 -7.27 -2.00
N VAL A 160 -7.27 -8.38 -1.40
CA VAL A 160 -8.57 -8.60 -0.76
C VAL A 160 -8.64 -7.87 0.59
#